data_a1e80319942f15588b17e9414a61291e
#
_entry.id   a1e80319942f15588b17e9414a61291e
#
_cell.length_a   1.000
_cell.length_b   1.000
_cell.length_c   1.000
_cell.angle_alpha   90.00
_cell.angle_beta   90.00
_cell.angle_gamma   90.00
#
_symmetry.space_group_name_H-M   'P 1'
#
loop_
_entity.id
_entity.type
_entity.pdbx_description
1 polymer ?
#
loop_
_entity_poly.entity_id
_entity_poly.type
_entity_poly.pdbx_seq_one_letter_code
_entity_poly.pdbx_strand_id
1 'polypeptide(L)'
;MKQLCLLIGTAVLGILLVSCWYLQDAQPFTPEQIAENGQIRIKPLDRLTIVVNSKDPELAVPFNSATSYNSLTGANVSSAASSQALQMRTVDEEGMLDMPVIGKIECKGKTRSELAQAIAEKIIEGGYINDPTVNVQFADMKISVIGEVARPGFYDITRDKVSIFDALAMAGDMTVYGVRSEVAVTRETDGVRTIEYLDLTSTDIFNSPVFYLQQNDVVYVKPNKYKAQAGEISQNRSFYLSLVGTAISVATLIVTLTK
;
A
#
# COMPACT_ATOMS: atom_id res chain seq x y z
N MET A 1 -6.54 -27.44 -49.17
CA MET A 1 -7.41 -27.21 -48.02
C MET A 1 -6.80 -27.61 -46.68
N LYS A 2 -6.17 -28.79 -46.51
CA LYS A 2 -5.57 -29.19 -45.22
C LYS A 2 -4.41 -28.30 -44.73
N GLN A 3 -3.56 -27.77 -45.64
CA GLN A 3 -2.45 -26.89 -45.28
C GLN A 3 -2.93 -25.47 -44.85
N LEU A 4 -4.02 -25.00 -45.45
CA LEU A 4 -4.61 -23.69 -45.07
C LEU A 4 -5.25 -23.74 -43.68
N CYS A 5 -5.88 -24.84 -43.30
CA CYS A 5 -6.42 -25.01 -41.94
C CYS A 5 -5.32 -25.11 -40.87
N LEU A 6 -4.15 -25.69 -41.22
CA LEU A 6 -3.02 -25.78 -40.29
C LEU A 6 -2.40 -24.41 -40.00
N LEU A 7 -2.25 -23.56 -41.05
CA LEU A 7 -1.72 -22.21 -40.92
C LEU A 7 -2.66 -21.28 -40.17
N ILE A 8 -3.97 -21.43 -40.33
CA ILE A 8 -4.98 -20.65 -39.57
C ILE A 8 -4.99 -21.14 -38.12
N GLY A 9 -4.87 -22.43 -37.87
CA GLY A 9 -4.82 -22.98 -36.51
C GLY A 9 -3.58 -22.52 -35.72
N THR A 10 -2.41 -22.41 -36.36
CA THR A 10 -1.18 -21.92 -35.71
C THR A 10 -1.21 -20.39 -35.48
N ALA A 11 -1.83 -19.64 -36.41
CA ALA A 11 -2.01 -18.20 -36.23
C ALA A 11 -3.01 -17.86 -35.10
N VAL A 12 -4.09 -18.62 -34.95
CA VAL A 12 -5.05 -18.45 -33.86
C VAL A 12 -4.48 -18.86 -32.50
N LEU A 13 -3.63 -19.90 -32.47
CA LEU A 13 -2.96 -20.32 -31.23
C LEU A 13 -1.89 -19.30 -30.77
N GLY A 14 -1.26 -18.58 -31.72
CA GLY A 14 -0.30 -17.51 -31.39
C GLY A 14 -0.94 -16.25 -30.80
N ILE A 15 -2.21 -15.98 -31.06
CA ILE A 15 -2.93 -14.78 -30.59
C ILE A 15 -3.45 -14.97 -29.15
N LEU A 16 -3.56 -16.21 -28.67
CA LEU A 16 -4.08 -16.51 -27.31
C LEU A 16 -3.02 -16.42 -26.20
N LEU A 17 -1.75 -16.11 -26.52
CA LEU A 17 -0.67 -15.96 -25.54
C LEU A 17 -0.34 -14.49 -25.22
N VAL A 18 -1.31 -13.59 -25.28
CA VAL A 18 -1.14 -12.28 -24.64
C VAL A 18 -1.33 -12.50 -23.13
N SER A 19 -0.31 -13.12 -22.53
CA SER A 19 -0.21 -13.26 -21.09
C SER A 19 -0.04 -11.87 -20.47
N CYS A 20 -0.73 -11.65 -19.38
CA CYS A 20 -0.58 -10.48 -18.51
C CYS A 20 0.84 -10.50 -17.90
N TRP A 21 1.85 -9.99 -18.61
CA TRP A 21 3.22 -9.97 -18.14
C TRP A 21 3.53 -8.63 -17.48
N TYR A 22 4.18 -8.70 -16.32
CA TYR A 22 4.91 -7.59 -15.74
C TYR A 22 6.28 -7.47 -16.39
N LEU A 23 6.85 -6.26 -16.42
CA LEU A 23 8.23 -5.99 -16.84
C LEU A 23 8.61 -6.64 -18.19
N GLN A 24 7.87 -6.30 -19.23
CA GLN A 24 8.07 -6.89 -20.57
C GLN A 24 9.42 -6.53 -21.21
N ASP A 25 10.06 -5.46 -20.77
CA ASP A 25 11.34 -4.92 -21.22
C ASP A 25 12.50 -5.20 -20.25
N ALA A 26 12.33 -6.16 -19.31
CA ALA A 26 13.30 -6.41 -18.25
C ALA A 26 14.70 -6.75 -18.79
N GLN A 27 15.66 -5.90 -18.43
CA GLN A 27 17.09 -6.09 -18.61
C GLN A 27 17.75 -6.34 -17.24
N PRO A 28 18.87 -7.08 -17.16
CA PRO A 28 19.58 -7.24 -15.90
C PRO A 28 20.00 -5.87 -15.33
N PHE A 29 19.62 -5.58 -14.08
CA PHE A 29 20.01 -4.35 -13.40
C PHE A 29 21.45 -4.41 -12.90
N THR A 30 22.15 -3.27 -12.95
CA THR A 30 23.39 -3.09 -12.22
C THR A 30 23.08 -2.82 -10.74
N PRO A 31 23.81 -3.40 -9.78
CA PRO A 31 23.49 -3.33 -8.34
C PRO A 31 23.45 -1.93 -7.74
N GLU A 32 24.06 -0.94 -8.36
CA GLU A 32 24.22 0.41 -7.82
C GLU A 32 22.93 1.28 -7.83
N GLN A 33 21.93 0.91 -8.62
CA GLN A 33 20.74 1.75 -8.82
C GLN A 33 19.62 1.56 -7.77
N ILE A 34 19.72 0.55 -6.90
CA ILE A 34 18.62 0.12 -6.02
C ILE A 34 18.72 0.74 -4.59
N ALA A 35 19.85 1.34 -4.22
CA ALA A 35 20.23 1.48 -2.81
C ALA A 35 19.56 2.62 -2.03
N GLU A 36 19.24 3.78 -2.60
CA GLU A 36 18.98 4.98 -1.81
C GLU A 36 17.51 5.44 -1.68
N ASN A 37 16.63 5.12 -2.61
CA ASN A 37 15.35 5.83 -2.72
C ASN A 37 14.15 5.24 -1.95
N GLY A 38 14.33 4.16 -1.19
CA GLY A 38 13.19 3.42 -0.64
C GLY A 38 12.98 3.51 0.87
N GLN A 39 13.73 4.35 1.60
CA GLN A 39 13.58 4.42 3.05
C GLN A 39 12.40 5.32 3.43
N ILE A 40 11.54 4.79 4.30
CA ILE A 40 10.43 5.53 4.85
C ILE A 40 10.97 6.55 5.85
N ARG A 41 10.60 7.83 5.65
CA ARG A 41 10.97 8.94 6.53
C ARG A 41 9.80 9.38 7.37
N ILE A 42 10.10 9.73 8.61
CA ILE A 42 9.11 10.19 9.59
C ILE A 42 8.55 11.55 9.16
N LYS A 43 7.24 11.69 9.22
CA LYS A 43 6.48 12.92 8.91
C LYS A 43 5.79 13.44 10.18
N PRO A 44 5.41 14.74 10.19
CA PRO A 44 4.51 15.24 11.21
C PRO A 44 3.24 14.41 11.31
N LEU A 45 2.69 14.27 12.51
CA LEU A 45 1.52 13.48 12.87
C LEU A 45 1.71 11.95 12.79
N ASP A 46 2.88 11.46 12.42
CA ASP A 46 3.18 10.02 12.49
C ASP A 46 3.12 9.53 13.94
N ARG A 47 2.62 8.31 14.10
CA ARG A 47 2.58 7.63 15.40
C ARG A 47 3.68 6.59 15.46
N LEU A 48 4.54 6.72 16.45
CA LEU A 48 5.70 5.87 16.65
C LEU A 48 5.59 5.12 17.95
N THR A 49 5.95 3.84 17.95
CA THR A 49 6.21 3.06 19.15
C THR A 49 7.70 3.07 19.42
N ILE A 50 8.11 3.55 20.60
CA ILE A 50 9.51 3.68 20.98
C ILE A 50 9.74 2.90 22.25
N VAL A 51 10.69 1.97 22.18
CA VAL A 51 11.09 1.13 23.30
C VAL A 51 12.58 1.34 23.56
N VAL A 52 12.91 1.76 24.77
CA VAL A 52 14.28 1.87 25.27
C VAL A 52 14.58 0.65 26.12
N ASN A 53 15.67 -0.04 25.82
CA ASN A 53 16.16 -1.16 26.61
C ASN A 53 17.59 -0.87 27.10
N SER A 54 17.97 -1.47 28.21
CA SER A 54 19.31 -1.43 28.80
C SER A 54 19.63 -2.80 29.39
N LYS A 55 20.92 -3.08 29.64
CA LYS A 55 21.33 -4.26 30.43
C LYS A 55 20.74 -4.25 31.82
N ASP A 56 20.52 -3.04 32.37
CA ASP A 56 19.79 -2.86 33.63
C ASP A 56 18.38 -2.37 33.29
N PRO A 57 17.33 -3.24 33.32
CA PRO A 57 15.98 -2.89 32.95
C PRO A 57 15.36 -1.76 33.77
N GLU A 58 15.78 -1.58 35.04
CA GLU A 58 15.24 -0.55 35.92
C GLU A 58 15.57 0.85 35.42
N LEU A 59 16.75 1.03 34.80
CA LEU A 59 17.15 2.31 34.21
C LEU A 59 16.33 2.68 32.98
N ALA A 60 15.77 1.71 32.29
CA ALA A 60 14.95 1.95 31.07
C ALA A 60 13.49 2.33 31.39
N VAL A 61 12.98 1.99 32.57
CA VAL A 61 11.57 2.24 32.96
C VAL A 61 11.14 3.69 32.79
N PRO A 62 11.90 4.70 33.22
CA PRO A 62 11.48 6.10 33.09
C PRO A 62 11.25 6.56 31.65
N PHE A 63 12.00 6.00 30.68
CA PHE A 63 11.92 6.35 29.27
C PHE A 63 10.73 5.68 28.56
N ASN A 64 10.30 4.52 29.08
CA ASN A 64 9.18 3.74 28.57
C ASN A 64 7.85 4.11 29.21
N SER A 65 7.87 4.98 30.22
CA SER A 65 6.65 5.42 30.91
C SER A 65 5.76 6.26 29.97
N ALA A 66 4.47 5.95 29.92
CA ALA A 66 3.52 6.82 29.29
C ALA A 66 3.46 8.14 30.06
N THR A 67 3.51 9.24 29.34
CA THR A 67 3.11 10.54 29.92
C THR A 67 1.63 10.45 30.22
N SER A 68 1.29 10.27 31.50
CA SER A 68 -0.06 9.95 31.97
C SER A 68 -0.99 11.15 31.82
N TYR A 69 -1.56 11.37 30.63
CA TYR A 69 -2.76 12.19 30.48
C TYR A 69 -4.05 11.44 30.91
N ASN A 70 -3.99 10.14 31.17
CA ASN A 70 -5.15 9.30 31.54
C ASN A 70 -5.20 8.88 33.01
N SER A 71 -4.43 9.50 33.91
CA SER A 71 -4.50 9.17 35.34
C SER A 71 -5.76 9.70 36.03
N LEU A 72 -6.72 10.32 35.33
CA LEU A 72 -7.95 10.87 35.91
C LEU A 72 -9.17 9.94 35.86
N THR A 73 -9.07 8.82 35.16
CA THR A 73 -10.15 7.81 35.14
C THR A 73 -9.62 6.51 35.74
N GLY A 74 -9.75 6.32 37.05
CA GLY A 74 -9.31 5.17 37.84
C GLY A 74 -9.61 3.76 37.33
N ALA A 75 -9.30 3.46 36.08
CA ALA A 75 -9.40 2.15 35.46
C ALA A 75 -8.09 1.38 35.68
N ASN A 76 -8.16 0.31 36.47
CA ASN A 76 -7.11 -0.69 36.60
C ASN A 76 -6.80 -1.33 35.24
N VAL A 77 -5.72 -0.94 34.61
CA VAL A 77 -5.28 -1.47 33.30
C VAL A 77 -4.35 -2.66 33.57
N SER A 78 -4.94 -3.82 33.76
CA SER A 78 -4.21 -5.10 33.83
C SER A 78 -4.41 -5.88 32.53
N SER A 79 -3.59 -5.62 31.52
CA SER A 79 -3.35 -6.55 30.42
C SER A 79 -2.15 -6.14 29.54
N ALA A 80 -1.46 -7.10 28.96
CA ALA A 80 -0.28 -6.90 28.10
C ALA A 80 -0.54 -6.04 26.85
N ALA A 81 -1.79 -5.90 26.40
CA ALA A 81 -2.21 -5.01 25.31
C ALA A 81 -2.10 -3.51 25.68
N SER A 82 -2.13 -3.18 26.98
CA SER A 82 -1.99 -1.80 27.45
C SER A 82 -0.54 -1.32 27.47
N SER A 83 0.44 -2.21 27.57
CA SER A 83 1.86 -1.82 27.57
C SER A 83 2.34 -1.31 26.21
N GLN A 84 1.81 -1.81 25.08
CA GLN A 84 2.14 -1.29 23.75
C GLN A 84 1.49 0.08 23.49
N ALA A 85 0.27 0.29 23.96
CA ALA A 85 -0.41 1.59 23.86
C ALA A 85 0.31 2.69 24.67
N LEU A 86 0.98 2.31 25.77
CA LEU A 86 1.75 3.20 26.63
C LEU A 86 3.06 3.72 26.02
N GLN A 87 3.59 3.03 25.04
CA GLN A 87 4.85 3.38 24.35
C GLN A 87 4.63 4.13 23.02
N MET A 88 3.37 4.37 22.67
CA MET A 88 3.00 5.06 21.45
C MET A 88 3.08 6.57 21.62
N ARG A 89 3.76 7.25 20.71
CA ARG A 89 3.97 8.69 20.72
C ARG A 89 3.65 9.26 19.35
N THR A 90 3.11 10.46 19.33
CA THR A 90 2.78 11.17 18.10
C THR A 90 3.81 12.28 17.88
N VAL A 91 4.32 12.37 16.66
CA VAL A 91 5.16 13.47 16.21
C VAL A 91 4.28 14.72 16.07
N ASP A 92 4.69 15.85 16.63
CA ASP A 92 3.93 17.10 16.54
C ASP A 92 3.97 17.73 15.13
N GLU A 93 3.23 18.82 14.93
CA GLU A 93 3.15 19.51 13.63
C GLU A 93 4.49 20.13 13.21
N GLU A 94 5.34 20.47 14.17
CA GLU A 94 6.70 20.96 13.94
C GLU A 94 7.69 19.84 13.59
N GLY A 95 7.29 18.57 13.72
CA GLY A 95 8.12 17.42 13.47
C GLY A 95 8.99 17.01 14.66
N MET A 96 8.61 17.45 15.87
CA MET A 96 9.27 17.08 17.12
C MET A 96 8.55 15.94 17.81
N LEU A 97 9.29 15.14 18.56
CA LEU A 97 8.78 14.09 19.41
C LEU A 97 9.10 14.38 20.87
N ASP A 98 8.10 14.33 21.73
CA ASP A 98 8.32 14.49 23.18
C ASP A 98 8.61 13.15 23.84
N MET A 99 9.80 13.05 24.41
CA MET A 99 10.28 11.85 25.10
C MET A 99 10.46 12.12 26.58
N PRO A 100 10.00 11.19 27.46
CA PRO A 100 10.26 11.32 28.90
C PRO A 100 11.75 11.45 29.16
N VAL A 101 12.08 12.23 30.18
CA VAL A 101 13.45 12.45 30.69
C VAL A 101 14.33 13.29 29.77
N ILE A 102 14.36 12.99 28.44
CA ILE A 102 15.26 13.67 27.50
C ILE A 102 14.57 14.81 26.71
N GLY A 103 13.26 15.00 26.90
CA GLY A 103 12.51 16.11 26.28
C GLY A 103 12.31 15.96 24.77
N LYS A 104 12.15 17.10 24.08
CA LYS A 104 11.84 17.14 22.65
C LYS A 104 13.02 16.74 21.78
N ILE A 105 12.75 15.92 20.75
CA ILE A 105 13.71 15.45 19.75
C ILE A 105 13.14 15.70 18.36
N GLU A 106 13.95 16.23 17.46
CA GLU A 106 13.60 16.42 16.07
C GLU A 106 13.54 15.08 15.33
N CYS A 107 12.39 14.80 14.71
CA CYS A 107 12.11 13.54 14.03
C CYS A 107 11.85 13.70 12.53
N LYS A 108 11.35 14.88 12.10
CA LYS A 108 10.96 15.14 10.71
C LYS A 108 12.09 14.80 9.76
N GLY A 109 11.78 13.98 8.73
CA GLY A 109 12.71 13.60 7.68
C GLY A 109 13.75 12.54 8.06
N LYS A 110 13.81 12.13 9.34
CA LYS A 110 14.70 11.03 9.79
C LYS A 110 14.06 9.68 9.48
N THR A 111 14.90 8.69 9.28
CA THR A 111 14.50 7.28 9.27
C THR A 111 14.33 6.76 10.70
N ARG A 112 13.72 5.58 10.85
CA ARG A 112 13.59 4.93 12.17
C ARG A 112 14.96 4.71 12.83
N SER A 113 15.95 4.28 12.05
CA SER A 113 17.32 4.03 12.54
C SER A 113 18.01 5.31 12.99
N GLU A 114 17.91 6.38 12.19
CA GLU A 114 18.49 7.70 12.54
C GLU A 114 17.82 8.27 13.79
N LEU A 115 16.50 8.11 13.95
CA LEU A 115 15.82 8.53 15.17
C LEU A 115 16.23 7.70 16.37
N ALA A 116 16.33 6.36 16.23
CA ALA A 116 16.76 5.48 17.30
C ALA A 116 18.17 5.85 17.79
N GLN A 117 19.07 6.13 16.87
CA GLN A 117 20.44 6.58 17.19
C GLN A 117 20.43 7.94 17.90
N ALA A 118 19.66 8.93 17.41
CA ALA A 118 19.57 10.26 18.02
C ALA A 118 19.02 10.18 19.46
N ILE A 119 18.06 9.30 19.71
CA ILE A 119 17.53 9.05 21.06
C ILE A 119 18.62 8.43 21.95
N ALA A 120 19.31 7.41 21.44
CA ALA A 120 20.37 6.72 22.21
C ALA A 120 21.50 7.70 22.56
N GLU A 121 21.94 8.53 21.62
CA GLU A 121 22.97 9.55 21.85
C GLU A 121 22.55 10.53 22.96
N LYS A 122 21.32 11.07 22.92
CA LYS A 122 20.80 11.94 23.98
C LYS A 122 20.72 11.30 25.35
N ILE A 123 20.41 10.01 25.42
CA ILE A 123 20.36 9.25 26.67
C ILE A 123 21.77 9.12 27.26
N ILE A 124 22.76 8.83 26.42
CA ILE A 124 24.17 8.71 26.82
C ILE A 124 24.75 10.07 27.25
N GLU A 125 24.52 11.13 26.45
CA GLU A 125 24.96 12.49 26.77
C GLU A 125 24.37 13.01 28.08
N GLY A 126 23.13 12.66 28.38
CA GLY A 126 22.48 12.98 29.65
C GLY A 126 23.00 12.16 30.85
N GLY A 127 23.87 11.18 30.63
CA GLY A 127 24.41 10.31 31.67
C GLY A 127 23.40 9.35 32.31
N TYR A 128 22.26 9.11 31.63
CA TYR A 128 21.17 8.31 32.19
C TYR A 128 21.43 6.80 32.06
N ILE A 129 21.86 6.36 30.86
CA ILE A 129 22.17 4.96 30.53
C ILE A 129 23.42 4.94 29.66
N ASN A 130 24.37 4.04 29.98
CA ASN A 130 25.62 3.91 29.23
C ASN A 130 25.51 3.02 27.98
N ASP A 131 24.49 2.13 27.94
CA ASP A 131 24.29 1.14 26.88
C ASP A 131 22.82 1.07 26.43
N PRO A 132 22.17 2.18 26.05
CA PRO A 132 20.78 2.17 25.64
C PRO A 132 20.64 1.49 24.29
N THR A 133 19.68 0.58 24.17
CA THR A 133 19.21 0.03 22.90
C THR A 133 17.81 0.58 22.61
N VAL A 134 17.70 1.41 21.58
CA VAL A 134 16.44 2.05 21.22
C VAL A 134 15.84 1.36 20.00
N ASN A 135 14.57 0.95 20.12
CA ASN A 135 13.80 0.40 18.99
C ASN A 135 12.67 1.38 18.67
N VAL A 136 12.62 1.81 17.40
CA VAL A 136 11.58 2.71 16.86
C VAL A 136 10.81 1.97 15.80
N GLN A 137 9.48 1.96 15.90
CA GLN A 137 8.57 1.37 14.93
C GLN A 137 7.41 2.32 14.65
N PHE A 138 6.91 2.33 13.41
CA PHE A 138 5.64 2.99 13.11
C PHE A 138 4.50 2.20 13.74
N ALA A 139 3.61 2.89 14.45
CA ALA A 139 2.49 2.26 15.13
C ALA A 139 1.31 1.96 14.19
N ASP A 140 1.06 2.83 13.22
CA ASP A 140 -0.11 2.80 12.35
C ASP A 140 0.27 3.03 10.87
N MET A 141 1.34 2.38 10.40
CA MET A 141 1.73 2.54 9.01
C MET A 141 0.81 1.74 8.09
N LYS A 142 0.04 2.44 7.27
CA LYS A 142 -0.95 1.85 6.36
C LYS A 142 -0.84 2.42 4.96
N ILE A 143 -1.15 1.58 3.98
CA ILE A 143 -1.43 1.98 2.60
C ILE A 143 -2.83 1.53 2.22
N SER A 144 -3.41 2.18 1.22
CA SER A 144 -4.69 1.80 0.64
C SER A 144 -4.48 1.25 -0.76
N VAL A 145 -5.07 0.09 -1.06
CA VAL A 145 -5.09 -0.46 -2.43
C VAL A 145 -6.54 -0.59 -2.86
N ILE A 146 -6.90 0.08 -3.94
CA ILE A 146 -8.28 0.15 -4.42
C ILE A 146 -8.36 -0.06 -5.95
N GLY A 147 -9.56 -0.34 -6.45
CA GLY A 147 -9.83 -0.57 -7.87
C GLY A 147 -9.78 -2.05 -8.24
N GLU A 148 -9.19 -2.37 -9.39
CA GLU A 148 -9.19 -3.72 -9.98
C GLU A 148 -8.12 -4.63 -9.41
N VAL A 149 -8.21 -4.91 -8.13
CA VAL A 149 -7.41 -5.90 -7.38
C VAL A 149 -8.31 -6.97 -6.77
N ALA A 150 -7.74 -8.11 -6.40
CA ALA A 150 -8.52 -9.22 -5.85
C ALA A 150 -9.16 -8.86 -4.50
N ARG A 151 -8.46 -8.10 -3.67
CA ARG A 151 -8.90 -7.69 -2.33
C ARG A 151 -8.58 -6.20 -2.11
N PRO A 152 -9.45 -5.28 -2.50
CA PRO A 152 -9.27 -3.87 -2.19
C PRO A 152 -9.42 -3.63 -0.68
N GLY A 153 -8.59 -2.73 -0.11
CA GLY A 153 -8.62 -2.44 1.31
C GLY A 153 -7.40 -1.66 1.81
N PHE A 154 -7.31 -1.55 3.13
CA PHE A 154 -6.16 -1.01 3.83
C PHE A 154 -5.21 -2.13 4.23
N TYR A 155 -3.91 -1.89 4.10
CA TYR A 155 -2.86 -2.87 4.41
C TYR A 155 -1.85 -2.26 5.36
N ASP A 156 -1.61 -2.95 6.48
CA ASP A 156 -0.60 -2.55 7.47
C ASP A 156 0.79 -2.88 6.94
N ILE A 157 1.70 -1.93 7.05
CA ILE A 157 3.09 -2.08 6.64
C ILE A 157 3.96 -2.27 7.88
N THR A 158 4.64 -3.41 7.95
CA THR A 158 5.55 -3.75 9.05
C THR A 158 7.03 -3.67 8.64
N ARG A 159 7.32 -3.46 7.36
CA ARG A 159 8.67 -3.42 6.78
C ARG A 159 9.13 -1.98 6.59
N ASP A 160 10.45 -1.78 6.53
CA ASP A 160 11.06 -0.47 6.27
C ASP A 160 10.91 0.01 4.83
N LYS A 161 10.70 -0.93 3.91
CA LYS A 161 10.50 -0.66 2.49
C LYS A 161 9.38 -1.54 1.96
N VAL A 162 8.44 -0.93 1.28
CA VAL A 162 7.34 -1.62 0.59
C VAL A 162 7.23 -1.05 -0.82
N SER A 163 7.41 -1.90 -1.80
CA SER A 163 7.26 -1.55 -3.21
C SER A 163 5.79 -1.60 -3.64
N ILE A 164 5.50 -1.04 -4.80
CA ILE A 164 4.19 -1.16 -5.45
C ILE A 164 3.82 -2.64 -5.68
N PHE A 165 4.81 -3.50 -6.02
CA PHE A 165 4.57 -4.92 -6.20
C PHE A 165 4.20 -5.63 -4.90
N ASP A 166 4.85 -5.26 -3.77
CA ASP A 166 4.47 -5.79 -2.46
C ASP A 166 3.02 -5.42 -2.11
N ALA A 167 2.62 -4.18 -2.39
CA ALA A 167 1.25 -3.71 -2.14
C ALA A 167 0.23 -4.48 -2.97
N LEU A 168 0.50 -4.70 -4.26
CA LEU A 168 -0.36 -5.50 -5.13
C LEU A 168 -0.40 -6.96 -4.69
N ALA A 169 0.73 -7.55 -4.28
CA ALA A 169 0.77 -8.90 -3.74
C ALA A 169 -0.06 -9.03 -2.44
N MET A 170 0.00 -8.06 -1.53
CA MET A 170 -0.86 -8.03 -0.33
C MET A 170 -2.35 -7.95 -0.71
N ALA A 171 -2.70 -7.20 -1.76
CA ALA A 171 -4.06 -7.11 -2.30
C ALA A 171 -4.50 -8.34 -3.11
N GLY A 172 -3.64 -9.37 -3.24
CA GLY A 172 -3.92 -10.61 -3.98
C GLY A 172 -3.80 -10.45 -5.49
N ASP A 173 -2.99 -9.50 -5.93
CA ASP A 173 -2.72 -9.10 -7.31
C ASP A 173 -3.88 -8.37 -8.00
N MET A 174 -3.60 -7.83 -9.17
CA MET A 174 -4.57 -7.18 -10.04
C MET A 174 -5.49 -8.20 -10.69
N THR A 175 -6.76 -7.84 -10.87
CA THR A 175 -7.67 -8.67 -11.66
C THR A 175 -7.29 -8.64 -13.15
N VAL A 176 -7.87 -9.54 -13.94
CA VAL A 176 -7.70 -9.55 -15.42
C VAL A 176 -8.28 -8.29 -16.08
N TYR A 177 -9.06 -7.52 -15.36
CA TYR A 177 -9.66 -6.27 -15.82
C TYR A 177 -8.83 -5.03 -15.44
N GLY A 178 -7.79 -5.18 -14.62
CA GLY A 178 -6.91 -4.07 -14.23
C GLY A 178 -5.96 -3.66 -15.37
N VAL A 179 -5.78 -2.35 -15.53
CA VAL A 179 -4.85 -1.76 -16.52
C VAL A 179 -3.47 -1.65 -15.87
N ARG A 180 -2.52 -2.50 -16.32
CA ARG A 180 -1.16 -2.57 -15.75
C ARG A 180 -0.26 -1.40 -16.13
N SER A 181 -0.52 -0.77 -17.26
CA SER A 181 0.25 0.39 -17.74
C SER A 181 -0.17 1.71 -17.10
N GLU A 182 -1.23 1.74 -16.29
CA GLU A 182 -1.77 2.96 -15.69
C GLU A 182 -2.20 2.75 -14.23
N VAL A 183 -1.29 2.33 -13.38
CA VAL A 183 -1.54 2.25 -11.94
C VAL A 183 -1.21 3.60 -11.31
N ALA A 184 -2.20 4.26 -10.70
CA ALA A 184 -2.03 5.54 -10.07
C ALA A 184 -1.60 5.37 -8.60
N VAL A 185 -0.60 6.11 -8.18
CA VAL A 185 -0.23 6.27 -6.77
C VAL A 185 -0.49 7.72 -6.38
N THR A 186 -1.37 7.89 -5.41
CA THR A 186 -1.65 9.22 -4.82
C THR A 186 -0.88 9.34 -3.52
N ARG A 187 -0.06 10.38 -3.43
CA ARG A 187 0.75 10.70 -2.24
C ARG A 187 0.47 12.13 -1.78
N GLU A 188 0.42 12.32 -0.49
CA GLU A 188 0.37 13.66 0.12
C GLU A 188 1.68 13.94 0.85
N THR A 189 2.33 15.04 0.48
CA THR A 189 3.58 15.48 1.09
C THR A 189 3.49 16.98 1.34
N ASP A 190 3.71 17.39 2.60
CA ASP A 190 3.63 18.79 3.05
C ASP A 190 2.33 19.52 2.61
N GLY A 191 1.19 18.82 2.68
CA GLY A 191 -0.12 19.35 2.31
C GLY A 191 -0.38 19.42 0.79
N VAL A 192 0.58 19.01 -0.04
CA VAL A 192 0.42 18.92 -1.49
C VAL A 192 0.12 17.47 -1.89
N ARG A 193 -0.99 17.28 -2.60
CA ARG A 193 -1.36 15.96 -3.11
C ARG A 193 -0.90 15.80 -4.55
N THR A 194 -0.10 14.76 -4.80
CA THR A 194 0.40 14.39 -6.13
C THR A 194 -0.20 13.06 -6.56
N ILE A 195 -0.39 12.90 -7.87
CA ILE A 195 -0.80 11.64 -8.49
C ILE A 195 0.24 11.30 -9.53
N GLU A 196 0.89 10.15 -9.35
CA GLU A 196 1.89 9.60 -10.27
C GLU A 196 1.34 8.31 -10.89
N TYR A 197 1.55 8.14 -12.19
CA TYR A 197 1.16 6.94 -12.92
C TYR A 197 2.35 6.03 -13.13
N LEU A 198 2.18 4.76 -12.78
CA LEU A 198 3.18 3.72 -12.94
C LEU A 198 2.77 2.76 -14.04
N ASP A 199 3.71 2.46 -14.93
CA ASP A 199 3.58 1.36 -15.89
C ASP A 199 4.28 0.11 -15.31
N LEU A 200 3.48 -0.86 -14.86
CA LEU A 200 4.00 -2.13 -14.31
C LEU A 200 4.58 -3.05 -15.40
N THR A 201 4.44 -2.70 -16.66
CA THR A 201 4.96 -3.50 -17.80
C THR A 201 6.34 -3.04 -18.23
N SER A 202 6.78 -1.84 -17.80
CA SER A 202 8.08 -1.26 -18.11
C SER A 202 9.04 -1.32 -16.92
N THR A 203 10.32 -1.50 -17.19
CA THR A 203 11.39 -1.41 -16.19
C THR A 203 11.63 0.01 -15.68
N ASP A 204 11.15 1.02 -16.38
CA ASP A 204 11.24 2.41 -15.93
C ASP A 204 10.55 2.67 -14.57
N ILE A 205 9.65 1.76 -14.18
CA ILE A 205 8.98 1.80 -12.87
C ILE A 205 9.97 1.91 -11.71
N PHE A 206 11.14 1.28 -11.81
CA PHE A 206 12.15 1.29 -10.74
C PHE A 206 12.79 2.66 -10.51
N ASN A 207 12.72 3.55 -11.50
CA ASN A 207 13.21 4.93 -11.42
C ASN A 207 12.13 5.89 -10.88
N SER A 208 10.91 5.42 -10.68
CA SER A 208 9.81 6.27 -10.21
C SER A 208 9.98 6.64 -8.73
N PRO A 209 9.74 7.92 -8.35
CA PRO A 209 9.79 8.35 -6.95
C PRO A 209 8.71 7.71 -6.06
N VAL A 210 7.68 7.11 -6.68
CA VAL A 210 6.58 6.43 -5.97
C VAL A 210 6.65 4.91 -6.08
N PHE A 211 7.74 4.34 -6.62
CA PHE A 211 7.96 2.90 -6.65
C PHE A 211 7.93 2.30 -5.24
N TYR A 212 8.61 2.95 -4.30
CA TYR A 212 8.49 2.64 -2.88
C TYR A 212 7.38 3.49 -2.27
N LEU A 213 6.45 2.80 -1.63
CA LEU A 213 5.28 3.42 -1.02
C LEU A 213 5.62 4.02 0.35
N GLN A 214 4.91 5.07 0.70
CA GLN A 214 4.99 5.75 1.98
C GLN A 214 3.65 5.59 2.74
N GLN A 215 3.65 6.03 3.99
CA GLN A 215 2.45 6.06 4.82
C GLN A 215 1.34 6.87 4.14
N ASN A 216 0.11 6.34 4.19
CA ASN A 216 -1.11 6.93 3.61
C ASN A 216 -1.12 7.01 2.08
N ASP A 217 -0.18 6.39 1.37
CA ASP A 217 -0.27 6.29 -0.08
C ASP A 217 -1.52 5.50 -0.48
N VAL A 218 -2.16 5.96 -1.55
CA VAL A 218 -3.30 5.28 -2.16
C VAL A 218 -2.89 4.76 -3.53
N VAL A 219 -2.90 3.45 -3.68
CA VAL A 219 -2.68 2.75 -4.94
C VAL A 219 -4.03 2.50 -5.60
N TYR A 220 -4.24 3.06 -6.77
CA TYR A 220 -5.46 2.86 -7.54
C TYR A 220 -5.20 2.13 -8.85
N VAL A 221 -5.84 0.97 -8.99
CA VAL A 221 -5.81 0.17 -10.20
C VAL A 221 -7.04 0.45 -11.04
N LYS A 222 -6.84 1.10 -12.19
CA LYS A 222 -7.91 1.48 -13.09
C LYS A 222 -8.53 0.26 -13.78
N PRO A 223 -9.88 0.17 -13.89
CA PRO A 223 -10.53 -0.86 -14.69
C PRO A 223 -10.31 -0.62 -16.19
N ASN A 224 -10.23 -1.70 -16.96
CA ASN A 224 -10.19 -1.61 -18.40
C ASN A 224 -11.56 -1.22 -19.00
N LYS A 225 -11.57 -0.85 -20.29
CA LYS A 225 -12.77 -0.39 -20.99
C LYS A 225 -13.91 -1.43 -20.99
N TYR A 226 -13.57 -2.72 -21.00
CA TYR A 226 -14.57 -3.79 -21.02
C TYR A 226 -15.36 -3.85 -19.71
N LYS A 227 -14.69 -3.68 -18.57
CA LYS A 227 -15.38 -3.67 -17.27
C LYS A 227 -16.13 -2.36 -17.04
N ALA A 228 -15.56 -1.22 -17.44
CA ALA A 228 -16.23 0.07 -17.33
C ALA A 228 -17.56 0.06 -18.11
N GLN A 229 -17.59 -0.54 -19.31
CA GLN A 229 -18.79 -0.66 -20.14
C GLN A 229 -19.76 -1.77 -19.67
N ALA A 230 -19.28 -2.79 -18.96
CA ALA A 230 -20.13 -3.90 -18.51
C ALA A 230 -21.23 -3.42 -17.54
N GLY A 231 -20.97 -2.37 -16.77
CA GLY A 231 -21.96 -1.76 -15.88
C GLY A 231 -23.09 -1.04 -16.63
N GLU A 232 -22.83 -0.48 -17.81
CA GLU A 232 -23.81 0.28 -18.59
C GLU A 232 -24.64 -0.59 -19.53
N ILE A 233 -24.07 -1.71 -20.03
CA ILE A 233 -24.65 -2.48 -21.15
C ILE A 233 -25.53 -3.64 -20.67
N SER A 234 -25.34 -4.13 -19.44
CA SER A 234 -25.91 -5.41 -18.97
C SER A 234 -27.44 -5.43 -18.95
N GLN A 235 -28.10 -4.35 -18.60
CA GLN A 235 -29.56 -4.32 -18.42
C GLN A 235 -30.33 -4.14 -19.72
N ASN A 236 -29.83 -3.35 -20.66
CA ASN A 236 -30.54 -3.06 -21.90
C ASN A 236 -30.44 -4.17 -22.96
N ARG A 237 -29.32 -4.88 -23.06
CA ARG A 237 -29.13 -5.96 -24.05
C ARG A 237 -30.06 -7.15 -23.83
N SER A 238 -30.21 -7.58 -22.58
CA SER A 238 -31.15 -8.67 -22.22
C SER A 238 -32.60 -8.31 -22.54
N PHE A 239 -32.97 -7.05 -22.32
CA PHE A 239 -34.30 -6.54 -22.63
C PHE A 239 -34.60 -6.56 -24.14
N TYR A 240 -33.66 -6.06 -24.97
CA TYR A 240 -33.85 -6.08 -26.45
C TYR A 240 -33.87 -7.48 -27.03
N LEU A 241 -33.03 -8.40 -26.53
CA LEU A 241 -33.04 -9.81 -26.94
C LEU A 241 -34.34 -10.50 -26.55
N SER A 242 -34.89 -10.22 -25.41
CA SER A 242 -36.18 -10.74 -24.94
C SER A 242 -37.33 -10.18 -25.82
N LEU A 243 -37.28 -8.90 -26.18
CA LEU A 243 -38.29 -8.27 -27.01
C LEU A 243 -38.30 -8.86 -28.45
N VAL A 244 -37.12 -9.07 -29.04
CA VAL A 244 -36.98 -9.75 -30.33
C VAL A 244 -37.48 -11.19 -30.29
N GLY A 245 -37.15 -11.94 -29.22
CA GLY A 245 -37.62 -13.31 -29.04
C GLY A 245 -39.14 -13.42 -28.92
N THR A 246 -39.78 -12.51 -28.19
CA THR A 246 -41.26 -12.44 -28.11
C THR A 246 -41.89 -12.05 -29.44
N ALA A 247 -41.31 -11.12 -30.20
CA ALA A 247 -41.81 -10.74 -31.51
C ALA A 247 -41.78 -11.91 -32.51
N ILE A 248 -40.70 -12.67 -32.54
CA ILE A 248 -40.55 -13.87 -33.38
C ILE A 248 -41.59 -14.93 -32.99
N SER A 249 -41.81 -15.15 -31.69
CA SER A 249 -42.78 -16.14 -31.18
C SER A 249 -44.21 -15.74 -31.61
N VAL A 250 -44.58 -14.48 -31.51
CA VAL A 250 -45.90 -14.00 -31.93
C VAL A 250 -46.08 -14.12 -33.48
N ALA A 251 -45.04 -13.79 -34.25
CA ALA A 251 -45.08 -13.96 -35.71
C ALA A 251 -45.27 -15.42 -36.13
N THR A 252 -44.58 -16.34 -35.45
CA THR A 252 -44.71 -17.78 -35.73
C THR A 252 -46.12 -18.30 -35.39
N LEU A 253 -46.70 -17.80 -34.29
CA LEU A 253 -48.05 -18.14 -33.89
C LEU A 253 -49.11 -17.68 -34.96
N ILE A 254 -48.96 -16.45 -35.45
CA ILE A 254 -49.85 -15.91 -36.49
C ILE A 254 -49.77 -16.74 -37.77
N VAL A 255 -48.56 -17.09 -38.22
CA VAL A 255 -48.36 -17.91 -39.42
C VAL A 255 -48.97 -19.33 -39.28
N THR A 256 -48.89 -19.92 -38.05
CA THR A 256 -49.50 -21.24 -37.81
C THR A 256 -51.01 -21.21 -37.72
N LEU A 257 -51.60 -20.11 -37.29
CA LEU A 257 -53.07 -19.95 -37.22
C LEU A 257 -53.72 -19.58 -38.55
N THR A 258 -52.92 -19.02 -39.49
CA THR A 258 -53.40 -18.62 -40.81
C THR A 258 -53.21 -19.68 -41.90
N LYS A 259 -52.66 -20.84 -41.53
CA LYS A 259 -52.47 -22.00 -42.38
C LYS A 259 -53.52 -23.07 -42.04
#